data_b8e6f2cdf61d414a92f6fcd4bc4b09bd
#
_entry.id   b8e6f2cdf61d414a92f6fcd4bc4b09bd
#
_cell.length_a   1.000
_cell.length_b   1.000
_cell.length_c   1.000
_cell.angle_alpha   90.00
_cell.angle_beta   90.00
_cell.angle_gamma   90.00
#
_symmetry.space_group_name_H-M   'P 1'
#
loop_
_entity.id
_entity.type
_entity.pdbx_description
1 polymer ?
#
loop_
_entity_poly.entity_id
_entity_poly.type
_entity_poly.pdbx_seq_one_letter_code
_entity_poly.pdbx_strand_id
1 'polypeptide(L)'
;MVKNAIILAAGKSDRFAPFTYEKPKGLFCVKGDVLIERQIEQLHEAGINEIYVVVGYMKEKFFYLEQKYGVKLLINNQFGKKGNLYSLYVARKHLGNTYVCCADHYFSKNPYLDDNPGNLSYRACMYIPGKFREFAIDYSDAEVITGVDVGGSDKMAMVGHAYMNEGFSALFRKFIENEINDFGVSDLFWEEFYEKHLHDLTFFMKEYAPDDIYEFEDIDALRKFDSEFLMNIDSDIITNICQTLQCSPNDISNINVINAGLTNVSFSFECCRKKYVYRHPGGTSGNLINRKTELFAQSKAKELGIDNSVIKMDLSGWKISHYITDAKNCDLESSDEQLETIMGYLHRIHNIDVDVKDDVKIFDNVVEGNKLLEIASLTKGNLKREFSDLIEKVERLYKHIKDDAVKMDYKLVLCHNDVYEPNFIYDSDGKVYLVDWEYAGLNYAANDIGSIICRYDFNDEQIERYIKAYVGHDLTEKERRFYYAYIPISAYYWFCWGLYKGSVGEDDSFFFLPSYRNLVRFIDVALENYE
;
A
#
# COMPACT_ATOMS: atom_id res chain seq x y z
N MET A 1 31.90 -5.50 29.83
CA MET A 1 32.04 -6.30 28.58
C MET A 1 30.67 -6.36 27.92
N VAL A 2 30.55 -6.02 26.64
CA VAL A 2 29.31 -6.10 25.88
C VAL A 2 28.85 -7.56 25.84
N LYS A 3 27.57 -7.83 26.07
CA LYS A 3 27.01 -9.18 26.12
C LYS A 3 26.29 -9.55 24.83
N ASN A 4 25.53 -8.60 24.24
CA ASN A 4 24.67 -8.88 23.10
C ASN A 4 24.39 -7.62 22.25
N ALA A 5 23.67 -7.83 21.16
CA ALA A 5 23.14 -6.75 20.33
C ALA A 5 21.65 -6.98 20.00
N ILE A 6 20.90 -5.89 19.83
CA ILE A 6 19.53 -5.86 19.36
C ILE A 6 19.51 -5.03 18.09
N ILE A 7 19.05 -5.63 16.98
CA ILE A 7 18.91 -4.98 15.68
C ILE A 7 17.41 -4.76 15.40
N LEU A 8 16.99 -3.51 15.21
CA LEU A 8 15.63 -3.14 14.91
C LEU A 8 15.40 -3.22 13.39
N ALA A 9 14.51 -4.11 12.94
CA ALA A 9 14.24 -4.41 11.53
C ALA A 9 12.75 -4.53 11.23
N ALA A 10 11.87 -3.95 12.05
CA ALA A 10 10.43 -4.16 11.94
C ALA A 10 9.70 -3.15 11.02
N GLY A 11 10.35 -2.05 10.64
CA GLY A 11 9.75 -0.94 9.91
C GLY A 11 9.42 -1.25 8.44
N LYS A 12 8.43 -0.53 7.89
CA LYS A 12 8.05 -0.62 6.46
C LYS A 12 8.99 0.13 5.52
N SER A 13 9.61 1.21 6.01
CA SER A 13 10.51 2.08 5.23
C SER A 13 9.87 2.62 3.94
N ASP A 14 8.65 3.17 4.04
CA ASP A 14 7.81 3.58 2.89
C ASP A 14 8.49 4.54 1.91
N ARG A 15 9.47 5.34 2.38
CA ARG A 15 10.28 6.24 1.54
C ARG A 15 11.17 5.51 0.51
N PHE A 16 11.35 4.20 0.67
CA PHE A 16 12.10 3.34 -0.25
C PHE A 16 11.20 2.53 -1.19
N ALA A 17 9.90 2.84 -1.21
CA ALA A 17 9.04 2.31 -2.25
C ALA A 17 9.55 2.76 -3.64
N PRO A 18 9.50 1.88 -4.68
CA PRO A 18 8.79 0.63 -4.69
C PRO A 18 9.55 -0.59 -4.16
N PHE A 19 10.83 -0.50 -3.86
CA PHE A 19 11.65 -1.66 -3.51
C PHE A 19 11.23 -2.32 -2.20
N THR A 20 10.68 -1.51 -1.27
CA THR A 20 10.09 -2.03 -0.02
C THR A 20 8.80 -2.81 -0.23
N TYR A 21 8.21 -2.82 -1.43
CA TYR A 21 7.11 -3.74 -1.76
C TYR A 21 7.59 -5.18 -1.98
N GLU A 22 8.86 -5.37 -2.27
CA GLU A 22 9.47 -6.67 -2.53
C GLU A 22 10.26 -7.21 -1.33
N LYS A 23 10.97 -6.33 -0.61
CA LYS A 23 11.78 -6.72 0.56
C LYS A 23 11.99 -5.55 1.53
N PRO A 24 12.15 -5.83 2.85
CA PRO A 24 12.49 -4.80 3.83
C PRO A 24 13.80 -4.09 3.52
N LYS A 25 13.93 -2.79 3.87
CA LYS A 25 15.14 -1.98 3.62
C LYS A 25 16.42 -2.63 4.16
N GLY A 26 16.37 -3.24 5.36
CA GLY A 26 17.53 -3.95 5.94
C GLY A 26 18.05 -5.11 5.09
N LEU A 27 17.28 -5.58 4.10
CA LEU A 27 17.68 -6.63 3.14
C LEU A 27 18.12 -6.06 1.78
N PHE A 28 18.29 -4.76 1.65
CA PHE A 28 18.86 -4.18 0.44
C PHE A 28 20.35 -4.51 0.33
N CYS A 29 20.75 -4.84 -0.90
CA CYS A 29 22.14 -5.01 -1.25
C CYS A 29 22.73 -3.63 -1.59
N VAL A 30 23.72 -3.18 -0.82
CA VAL A 30 24.40 -1.90 -0.98
C VAL A 30 25.89 -2.16 -1.06
N LYS A 31 26.50 -1.73 -2.15
CA LYS A 31 27.93 -1.99 -2.47
C LYS A 31 28.31 -3.49 -2.40
N GLY A 32 27.37 -4.36 -2.75
CA GLY A 32 27.58 -5.80 -2.78
C GLY A 32 27.25 -6.55 -1.49
N ASP A 33 26.94 -5.85 -0.39
CA ASP A 33 26.60 -6.44 0.90
C ASP A 33 25.13 -6.21 1.25
N VAL A 34 24.46 -7.20 1.85
CA VAL A 34 23.13 -7.02 2.44
C VAL A 34 23.27 -6.26 3.77
N LEU A 35 22.58 -5.14 3.93
CA LEU A 35 22.77 -4.21 5.06
C LEU A 35 22.77 -4.91 6.43
N ILE A 36 21.74 -5.69 6.72
CA ILE A 36 21.64 -6.39 8.03
C ILE A 36 22.67 -7.49 8.17
N GLU A 37 23.00 -8.21 7.09
CA GLU A 37 24.00 -9.26 7.12
C GLU A 37 25.39 -8.69 7.44
N ARG A 38 25.74 -7.58 6.77
CA ARG A 38 26.97 -6.83 7.03
C ARG A 38 27.07 -6.42 8.52
N GLN A 39 26.00 -5.90 9.10
CA GLN A 39 26.01 -5.53 10.54
C GLN A 39 26.19 -6.75 11.44
N ILE A 40 25.53 -7.88 11.14
CA ILE A 40 25.68 -9.12 11.90
C ILE A 40 27.12 -9.62 11.83
N GLU A 41 27.73 -9.61 10.64
CA GLU A 41 29.14 -10.00 10.43
C GLU A 41 30.10 -9.10 11.20
N GLN A 42 29.88 -7.77 11.19
CA GLN A 42 30.66 -6.81 11.97
C GLN A 42 30.55 -7.03 13.49
N LEU A 43 29.36 -7.39 13.98
CA LEU A 43 29.15 -7.76 15.40
C LEU A 43 29.89 -9.05 15.75
N HIS A 44 29.81 -10.08 14.90
CA HIS A 44 30.52 -11.33 15.10
C HIS A 44 32.04 -11.15 15.09
N GLU A 45 32.56 -10.33 14.16
CA GLU A 45 33.98 -9.97 14.10
C GLU A 45 34.46 -9.30 15.39
N ALA A 46 33.61 -8.50 16.04
CA ALA A 46 33.86 -7.88 17.34
C ALA A 46 33.63 -8.85 18.53
N GLY A 47 33.32 -10.13 18.27
CA GLY A 47 33.12 -11.14 19.30
C GLY A 47 31.72 -11.13 19.94
N ILE A 48 30.75 -10.40 19.36
CA ILE A 48 29.37 -10.31 19.85
C ILE A 48 28.55 -11.35 19.11
N ASN A 49 28.30 -12.49 19.74
CA ASN A 49 27.63 -13.64 19.14
C ASN A 49 26.16 -13.79 19.55
N GLU A 50 25.72 -13.13 20.61
CA GLU A 50 24.33 -13.14 21.03
C GLU A 50 23.60 -11.93 20.41
N ILE A 51 22.91 -12.17 19.26
CA ILE A 51 22.25 -11.12 18.48
C ILE A 51 20.76 -11.42 18.38
N TYR A 52 19.94 -10.41 18.71
CA TYR A 52 18.49 -10.43 18.59
C TYR A 52 18.08 -9.48 17.47
N VAL A 53 17.24 -9.96 16.53
CA VAL A 53 16.70 -9.13 15.44
C VAL A 53 15.20 -8.99 15.62
N VAL A 54 14.73 -7.76 15.80
CA VAL A 54 13.30 -7.48 15.94
C VAL A 54 12.71 -7.23 14.56
N VAL A 55 11.88 -8.16 14.10
CA VAL A 55 11.26 -8.16 12.76
C VAL A 55 9.77 -7.89 12.83
N GLY A 56 9.19 -7.34 11.76
CA GLY A 56 7.77 -7.03 11.67
C GLY A 56 7.28 -7.10 10.24
N TYR A 57 7.49 -6.04 9.47
CA TYR A 57 7.15 -5.99 8.05
C TYR A 57 7.89 -7.07 7.26
N MET A 58 7.15 -7.89 6.48
CA MET A 58 7.71 -9.02 5.72
C MET A 58 8.71 -9.88 6.54
N LYS A 59 8.37 -10.15 7.79
CA LYS A 59 9.22 -10.86 8.76
C LYS A 59 9.76 -12.19 8.23
N GLU A 60 9.00 -12.87 7.38
CA GLU A 60 9.38 -14.15 6.76
C GLU A 60 10.63 -14.04 5.88
N LYS A 61 10.92 -12.86 5.34
CA LYS A 61 12.13 -12.60 4.55
C LYS A 61 13.42 -12.62 5.39
N PHE A 62 13.31 -12.50 6.72
CA PHE A 62 14.44 -12.55 7.65
C PHE A 62 14.70 -13.93 8.27
N PHE A 63 13.79 -14.91 8.10
CA PHE A 63 13.89 -16.20 8.82
C PHE A 63 15.19 -16.96 8.54
N TYR A 64 15.76 -16.81 7.36
CA TYR A 64 17.04 -17.46 7.00
C TYR A 64 18.22 -16.99 7.87
N LEU A 65 18.14 -15.80 8.48
CA LEU A 65 19.21 -15.26 9.32
C LEU A 65 19.47 -16.11 10.56
N GLU A 66 18.45 -16.77 11.11
CA GLU A 66 18.63 -17.69 12.25
C GLU A 66 19.54 -18.86 11.88
N GLN A 67 19.29 -19.46 10.71
CA GLN A 67 20.10 -20.59 10.24
C GLN A 67 21.49 -20.16 9.76
N LYS A 68 21.58 -19.01 9.05
CA LYS A 68 22.83 -18.54 8.44
C LYS A 68 23.81 -17.99 9.48
N TYR A 69 23.31 -17.25 10.47
CA TYR A 69 24.13 -16.45 11.39
C TYR A 69 23.93 -16.82 12.88
N GLY A 70 22.98 -17.68 13.21
CA GLY A 70 22.69 -18.05 14.61
C GLY A 70 22.02 -16.95 15.43
N VAL A 71 21.49 -15.90 14.79
CA VAL A 71 20.73 -14.83 15.45
C VAL A 71 19.39 -15.34 15.96
N LYS A 72 18.72 -14.62 16.85
CA LYS A 72 17.38 -14.93 17.36
C LYS A 72 16.40 -13.87 16.91
N LEU A 73 15.33 -14.29 16.19
CA LEU A 73 14.28 -13.38 15.73
C LEU A 73 13.25 -13.14 16.83
N LEU A 74 12.88 -11.87 17.00
CA LEU A 74 11.78 -11.42 17.87
C LEU A 74 10.72 -10.75 17.00
N ILE A 75 9.45 -11.14 17.18
CA ILE A 75 8.38 -10.67 16.28
C ILE A 75 7.64 -9.49 16.91
N ASN A 76 7.67 -8.34 16.24
CA ASN A 76 6.81 -7.19 16.53
C ASN A 76 5.55 -7.27 15.66
N ASN A 77 4.43 -7.72 16.22
CA ASN A 77 3.14 -7.79 15.51
C ASN A 77 2.39 -6.45 15.46
N GLN A 78 2.92 -5.39 16.07
CA GLN A 78 2.33 -4.06 16.09
C GLN A 78 3.04 -3.08 15.13
N PHE A 79 3.97 -3.56 14.30
CA PHE A 79 4.62 -2.73 13.29
C PHE A 79 3.57 -2.01 12.43
N GLY A 80 3.85 -0.78 12.02
CA GLY A 80 2.92 0.04 11.24
C GLY A 80 1.75 0.66 12.02
N LYS A 81 1.56 0.26 13.29
CA LYS A 81 0.60 0.89 14.22
C LYS A 81 1.29 1.57 15.40
N LYS A 82 2.55 1.19 15.67
CA LYS A 82 3.35 1.64 16.81
C LYS A 82 4.73 2.08 16.33
N GLY A 83 5.36 3.01 17.07
CA GLY A 83 6.71 3.48 16.80
C GLY A 83 7.78 2.41 17.08
N ASN A 84 9.05 2.75 16.79
CA ASN A 84 10.16 1.82 17.01
C ASN A 84 10.44 1.53 18.50
N LEU A 85 9.94 2.37 19.42
CA LEU A 85 9.95 2.09 20.86
C LEU A 85 9.30 0.74 21.18
N TYR A 86 8.20 0.42 20.49
CA TYR A 86 7.54 -0.88 20.69
C TYR A 86 8.42 -2.06 20.27
N SER A 87 9.31 -1.88 19.31
CA SER A 87 10.31 -2.91 18.97
C SER A 87 11.29 -3.15 20.11
N LEU A 88 11.75 -2.10 20.80
CA LEU A 88 12.54 -2.26 22.03
C LEU A 88 11.73 -2.87 23.17
N TYR A 89 10.46 -2.55 23.30
CA TYR A 89 9.57 -3.20 24.27
C TYR A 89 9.49 -4.71 24.04
N VAL A 90 9.40 -5.16 22.79
CA VAL A 90 9.44 -6.58 22.42
C VAL A 90 10.76 -7.23 22.88
N ALA A 91 11.89 -6.55 22.67
CA ALA A 91 13.23 -7.03 23.00
C ALA A 91 13.67 -6.75 24.45
N ARG A 92 12.86 -6.07 25.26
CA ARG A 92 13.26 -5.50 26.57
C ARG A 92 13.91 -6.46 27.56
N LYS A 93 13.56 -7.75 27.51
CA LYS A 93 14.14 -8.79 28.38
C LYS A 93 15.60 -9.10 28.05
N HIS A 94 16.07 -8.68 26.88
CA HIS A 94 17.43 -8.90 26.41
C HIS A 94 18.33 -7.67 26.57
N LEU A 95 17.76 -6.55 27.06
CA LEU A 95 18.55 -5.37 27.41
C LEU A 95 19.46 -5.65 28.61
N GLY A 96 20.71 -5.25 28.50
CA GLY A 96 21.77 -5.40 29.51
C GLY A 96 22.95 -4.54 29.07
N ASN A 97 24.14 -5.10 28.98
CA ASN A 97 25.28 -4.46 28.30
C ASN A 97 25.13 -4.69 26.78
N THR A 98 24.28 -3.89 26.12
CA THR A 98 23.70 -4.18 24.82
C THR A 98 23.96 -3.08 23.81
N TYR A 99 24.36 -3.45 22.58
CA TYR A 99 24.23 -2.57 21.43
C TYR A 99 22.80 -2.58 20.90
N VAL A 100 22.27 -1.39 20.61
CA VAL A 100 20.99 -1.21 19.93
C VAL A 100 21.26 -0.56 18.58
N CYS A 101 20.87 -1.20 17.49
CA CYS A 101 21.14 -0.80 16.11
C CYS A 101 19.87 -0.83 15.26
N CYS A 102 19.83 -0.09 14.15
CA CYS A 102 18.84 -0.24 13.11
C CYS A 102 19.41 -1.04 11.92
N ALA A 103 18.59 -1.89 11.31
CA ALA A 103 19.00 -2.82 10.25
C ALA A 103 19.44 -2.15 8.93
N ASP A 104 19.14 -0.88 8.78
CA ASP A 104 19.29 -0.12 7.53
C ASP A 104 20.50 0.84 7.52
N HIS A 105 21.35 0.76 8.53
CA HIS A 105 22.61 1.52 8.55
C HIS A 105 23.71 0.79 7.78
N TYR A 106 24.54 1.57 7.10
CA TYR A 106 25.78 1.09 6.49
C TYR A 106 26.98 1.70 7.22
N PHE A 107 27.75 0.86 7.90
CA PHE A 107 29.03 1.26 8.52
C PHE A 107 30.18 0.99 7.56
N SER A 108 30.91 2.04 7.17
CA SER A 108 32.07 1.91 6.27
C SER A 108 33.20 1.10 6.90
N LYS A 109 33.39 1.29 8.21
CA LYS A 109 34.30 0.53 9.05
C LYS A 109 33.47 -0.14 10.16
N ASN A 110 33.99 -1.25 10.69
CA ASN A 110 33.34 -1.92 11.81
C ASN A 110 33.39 -1.04 13.07
N PRO A 111 32.25 -0.47 13.54
CA PRO A 111 32.26 0.44 14.69
C PRO A 111 32.37 -0.26 16.04
N TYR A 112 32.27 -1.59 16.04
CA TYR A 112 32.28 -2.43 17.24
C TYR A 112 33.66 -3.00 17.55
N LEU A 113 34.58 -3.03 16.56
CA LEU A 113 35.96 -3.44 16.76
C LEU A 113 36.66 -2.44 17.68
N ASP A 114 37.38 -2.97 18.65
CA ASP A 114 38.12 -2.17 19.64
C ASP A 114 37.28 -1.19 20.47
N ASP A 115 35.94 -1.29 20.35
CA ASP A 115 35.04 -0.50 21.19
C ASP A 115 34.99 -1.08 22.61
N ASN A 116 35.45 -0.30 23.55
CA ASN A 116 35.44 -0.65 24.96
C ASN A 116 34.69 0.42 25.77
N PRO A 117 33.33 0.40 25.74
CA PRO A 117 32.53 1.45 26.36
C PRO A 117 32.64 1.53 27.90
N GLY A 118 33.29 0.55 28.52
CA GLY A 118 33.43 0.52 30.00
C GLY A 118 32.06 0.46 30.69
N ASN A 119 31.84 1.43 31.60
CA ASN A 119 30.57 1.56 32.30
C ASN A 119 29.68 2.71 31.78
N LEU A 120 30.05 3.34 30.68
CA LEU A 120 29.29 4.46 30.11
C LEU A 120 28.31 3.96 29.05
N SER A 121 27.09 4.46 29.11
CA SER A 121 26.15 4.32 27.98
C SER A 121 26.38 5.47 27.04
N TYR A 122 26.41 5.19 25.73
CA TYR A 122 26.62 6.21 24.72
C TYR A 122 25.69 6.05 23.50
N ARG A 123 25.49 7.17 22.81
CA ARG A 123 24.83 7.25 21.52
C ARG A 123 25.82 7.69 20.45
N ALA A 124 25.92 6.95 19.36
CA ALA A 124 26.68 7.39 18.21
C ALA A 124 26.04 8.66 17.62
N CYS A 125 26.85 9.66 17.36
CA CYS A 125 26.43 10.96 16.85
C CYS A 125 27.37 11.43 15.75
N MET A 126 26.85 12.27 14.87
CA MET A 126 27.59 12.86 13.78
C MET A 126 27.12 14.29 13.53
N TYR A 127 28.05 15.19 13.17
CA TYR A 127 27.66 16.53 12.74
C TYR A 127 27.07 16.47 11.34
N ILE A 128 25.84 17.00 11.18
CA ILE A 128 25.13 17.04 9.89
C ILE A 128 25.00 18.51 9.46
N PRO A 129 25.63 18.92 8.36
CA PRO A 129 25.50 20.27 7.83
C PRO A 129 24.15 20.46 7.12
N GLY A 130 23.61 21.68 7.21
CA GLY A 130 22.34 22.04 6.62
C GLY A 130 21.14 21.45 7.38
N LYS A 131 19.95 21.47 6.76
CA LYS A 131 18.73 20.94 7.38
C LYS A 131 18.66 19.41 7.25
N PHE A 132 18.29 18.74 8.34
CA PHE A 132 18.13 17.29 8.41
C PHE A 132 16.90 16.91 9.26
N ARG A 133 16.53 15.63 9.24
CA ARG A 133 15.35 15.08 9.94
C ARG A 133 15.68 14.16 11.11
N GLU A 134 16.95 13.73 11.23
CA GLU A 134 17.46 12.91 12.31
C GLU A 134 17.29 13.64 13.65
N PHE A 135 17.43 12.93 14.76
CA PHE A 135 17.31 13.51 16.11
C PHE A 135 18.56 14.37 16.40
N ALA A 136 18.40 15.69 16.40
CA ALA A 136 19.43 16.63 16.81
C ALA A 136 19.64 16.56 18.32
N ILE A 137 20.88 16.82 18.77
CA ILE A 137 21.20 16.80 20.19
C ILE A 137 21.81 18.12 20.66
N ASP A 138 21.52 18.45 21.92
CA ASP A 138 22.30 19.37 22.73
C ASP A 138 23.13 18.55 23.75
N TYR A 139 24.35 18.99 24.05
CA TYR A 139 25.25 18.28 24.93
C TYR A 139 26.13 19.24 25.71
N SER A 140 26.62 18.76 26.86
CA SER A 140 27.52 19.51 27.76
C SER A 140 28.98 19.37 27.35
N ASP A 141 29.87 20.19 27.95
CA ASP A 141 31.34 20.08 27.78
C ASP A 141 31.90 18.71 28.21
N ALA A 142 31.14 17.94 29.00
CA ALA A 142 31.49 16.56 29.39
C ALA A 142 30.90 15.51 28.41
N GLU A 143 30.46 15.93 27.23
CA GLU A 143 29.84 15.08 26.19
C GLU A 143 28.57 14.36 26.64
N VAL A 144 27.91 14.82 27.70
CA VAL A 144 26.60 14.29 28.12
C VAL A 144 25.49 14.92 27.29
N ILE A 145 24.61 14.09 26.71
CA ILE A 145 23.43 14.56 25.99
C ILE A 145 22.45 15.19 26.98
N THR A 146 22.06 16.43 26.71
CA THR A 146 21.21 17.25 27.58
C THR A 146 19.88 17.66 26.96
N GLY A 147 19.73 17.45 25.65
CA GLY A 147 18.50 17.70 24.88
C GLY A 147 18.45 16.86 23.62
N VAL A 148 17.24 16.56 23.14
CA VAL A 148 16.96 15.85 21.89
C VAL A 148 15.80 16.54 21.19
N ASP A 149 15.99 16.92 19.94
CA ASP A 149 14.97 17.54 19.09
C ASP A 149 14.75 16.72 17.82
N VAL A 150 13.53 16.68 17.32
CA VAL A 150 13.23 16.04 16.02
C VAL A 150 13.65 17.00 14.90
N GLY A 151 14.67 16.61 14.13
CA GLY A 151 15.26 17.43 13.08
C GLY A 151 16.16 18.53 13.61
N GLY A 152 16.93 19.12 12.70
CA GLY A 152 17.86 20.18 13.05
C GLY A 152 18.48 20.85 11.82
N SER A 153 19.43 21.75 12.07
CA SER A 153 20.28 22.37 11.05
C SER A 153 21.64 22.67 11.63
N ASP A 154 22.70 22.24 10.95
CA ASP A 154 24.09 22.49 11.35
C ASP A 154 24.38 22.10 12.83
N LYS A 155 23.91 20.92 13.21
CA LYS A 155 24.02 20.37 14.58
C LYS A 155 24.56 18.94 14.58
N MET A 156 24.94 18.49 15.76
CA MET A 156 25.15 17.07 16.06
C MET A 156 23.82 16.35 16.04
N ALA A 157 23.76 15.16 15.45
CA ALA A 157 22.57 14.33 15.37
C ALA A 157 22.87 12.89 15.80
N MET A 158 21.88 12.22 16.37
CA MET A 158 21.94 10.79 16.66
C MET A 158 21.94 10.00 15.37
N VAL A 159 22.92 9.14 15.16
CA VAL A 159 23.07 8.25 14.01
C VAL A 159 23.53 6.86 14.43
N GLY A 160 23.35 5.87 13.58
CA GLY A 160 23.92 4.55 13.80
C GLY A 160 23.41 3.86 15.07
N HIS A 161 24.30 3.45 15.97
CA HIS A 161 24.02 2.60 17.10
C HIS A 161 24.08 3.33 18.45
N ALA A 162 23.48 2.70 19.48
CA ALA A 162 23.65 3.07 20.88
C ALA A 162 24.26 1.90 21.64
N TYR A 163 25.03 2.20 22.68
CA TYR A 163 25.42 1.24 23.70
C TYR A 163 24.72 1.56 25.01
N MET A 164 23.97 0.61 25.54
CA MET A 164 23.30 0.69 26.84
C MET A 164 24.00 -0.24 27.80
N ASN A 165 24.53 0.30 28.92
CA ASN A 165 25.10 -0.52 30.00
C ASN A 165 23.98 -1.16 30.85
N GLU A 166 24.34 -2.04 31.79
CA GLU A 166 23.40 -2.77 32.64
C GLU A 166 22.48 -1.82 33.44
N GLY A 167 23.04 -0.73 34.00
CA GLY A 167 22.30 0.24 34.81
C GLY A 167 21.28 1.02 33.97
N PHE A 168 21.71 1.56 32.83
CA PHE A 168 20.83 2.24 31.89
C PHE A 168 19.72 1.32 31.40
N SER A 169 20.07 0.11 30.99
CA SER A 169 19.14 -0.89 30.50
C SER A 169 18.08 -1.28 31.54
N ALA A 170 18.46 -1.38 32.80
CA ALA A 170 17.54 -1.68 33.90
C ALA A 170 16.51 -0.56 34.11
N LEU A 171 16.96 0.69 34.09
CA LEU A 171 16.07 1.86 34.19
C LEU A 171 15.19 2.03 32.99
N PHE A 172 15.76 1.93 31.81
CA PHE A 172 15.01 2.03 30.56
C PHE A 172 13.91 0.95 30.46
N ARG A 173 14.24 -0.30 30.85
CA ARG A 173 13.27 -1.40 30.92
C ARG A 173 12.14 -1.08 31.88
N LYS A 174 12.48 -0.56 33.09
CA LYS A 174 11.47 -0.18 34.08
C LYS A 174 10.51 0.87 33.54
N PHE A 175 11.01 1.91 32.88
CA PHE A 175 10.18 2.98 32.32
C PHE A 175 9.30 2.47 31.21
N ILE A 176 9.86 1.74 30.22
CA ILE A 176 9.07 1.24 29.10
C ILE A 176 8.00 0.22 29.53
N GLU A 177 8.26 -0.63 30.52
CA GLU A 177 7.27 -1.58 31.05
C GLU A 177 6.13 -0.89 31.80
N ASN A 178 6.40 0.23 32.44
CA ASN A 178 5.38 0.99 33.15
C ASN A 178 4.52 1.85 32.21
N GLU A 179 5.10 2.42 31.15
CA GLU A 179 4.50 3.50 30.37
C GLU A 179 4.05 3.09 28.98
N ILE A 180 4.44 1.91 28.47
CA ILE A 180 4.15 1.51 27.06
C ILE A 180 2.65 1.48 26.73
N ASN A 181 1.78 1.30 27.72
CA ASN A 181 0.34 1.28 27.56
C ASN A 181 -0.31 2.66 27.77
N ASP A 182 0.46 3.68 28.15
CA ASP A 182 -0.04 5.03 28.27
C ASP A 182 -0.34 5.62 26.89
N PHE A 183 -1.32 6.53 26.84
CA PHE A 183 -1.76 7.12 25.60
C PHE A 183 -0.61 7.79 24.83
N GLY A 184 -0.40 7.38 23.58
CA GLY A 184 0.61 7.92 22.67
C GLY A 184 2.04 7.43 22.92
N VAL A 185 2.37 6.79 24.03
CA VAL A 185 3.75 6.36 24.35
C VAL A 185 4.23 5.27 23.40
N SER A 186 3.41 4.29 23.11
CA SER A 186 3.77 3.21 22.19
C SER A 186 3.98 3.65 20.73
N ASP A 187 3.61 4.87 20.38
CA ASP A 187 3.72 5.44 19.04
C ASP A 187 5.02 6.22 18.84
N LEU A 188 5.76 6.45 19.93
CA LEU A 188 7.02 7.18 19.94
C LEU A 188 8.15 6.40 19.27
N PHE A 189 9.14 7.14 18.79
CA PHE A 189 10.49 6.61 18.62
C PHE A 189 11.17 6.46 19.99
N TRP A 190 12.10 5.52 20.11
CA TRP A 190 12.79 5.30 21.38
C TRP A 190 13.68 6.48 21.78
N GLU A 191 14.13 7.29 20.82
CA GLU A 191 14.85 8.55 21.02
C GLU A 191 13.96 9.61 21.69
N GLU A 192 12.69 9.71 21.27
CA GLU A 192 11.69 10.60 21.91
C GLU A 192 11.33 10.13 23.33
N PHE A 193 11.29 8.81 23.52
CA PHE A 193 11.09 8.24 24.85
C PHE A 193 12.30 8.50 25.76
N TYR A 194 13.52 8.41 25.22
CA TYR A 194 14.73 8.79 25.93
C TYR A 194 14.71 10.27 26.32
N GLU A 195 14.30 11.17 25.44
CA GLU A 195 14.17 12.60 25.69
C GLU A 195 13.27 12.88 26.92
N LYS A 196 12.15 12.19 27.07
CA LYS A 196 11.26 12.32 28.23
C LYS A 196 11.92 11.92 29.56
N HIS A 197 12.96 11.10 29.52
CA HIS A 197 13.66 10.55 30.69
C HIS A 197 15.10 11.01 30.82
N LEU A 198 15.48 12.13 30.19
CA LEU A 198 16.85 12.69 30.23
C LEU A 198 17.41 12.89 31.65
N HIS A 199 16.54 13.15 32.64
CA HIS A 199 16.97 13.34 34.05
C HIS A 199 17.41 12.04 34.73
N ASP A 200 16.90 10.90 34.26
CA ASP A 200 17.13 9.59 34.86
C ASP A 200 18.08 8.72 34.03
N LEU A 201 18.09 8.96 32.73
CA LEU A 201 18.86 8.20 31.75
C LEU A 201 19.97 9.08 31.16
N THR A 202 21.20 8.64 31.27
CA THR A 202 22.35 9.40 30.77
C THR A 202 23.02 8.69 29.61
N PHE A 203 23.00 9.30 28.40
CA PHE A 203 23.89 8.97 27.32
C PHE A 203 25.02 9.97 27.19
N PHE A 204 26.20 9.45 26.91
CA PHE A 204 27.31 10.24 26.39
C PHE A 204 27.25 10.27 24.87
N MET A 205 27.63 11.39 24.29
CA MET A 205 27.83 11.49 22.85
C MET A 205 29.12 10.78 22.46
N LYS A 206 29.07 9.92 21.45
CA LYS A 206 30.26 9.37 20.80
C LYS A 206 30.27 9.84 19.34
N GLU A 207 31.18 10.75 19.04
CA GLU A 207 31.29 11.34 17.72
C GLU A 207 31.91 10.38 16.70
N TYR A 208 31.31 10.34 15.51
CA TYR A 208 31.79 9.63 14.33
C TYR A 208 32.01 10.60 13.19
N ALA A 209 32.98 10.28 12.30
CA ALA A 209 33.23 11.07 11.11
C ALA A 209 32.08 10.91 10.10
N PRO A 210 31.84 11.91 9.22
CA PRO A 210 30.75 11.87 8.23
C PRO A 210 30.75 10.65 7.31
N ASP A 211 31.92 10.04 7.08
CA ASP A 211 32.05 8.88 6.19
C ASP A 211 32.08 7.52 6.93
N ASP A 212 31.88 7.51 8.24
CA ASP A 212 31.89 6.27 9.01
C ASP A 212 30.53 5.60 9.07
N ILE A 213 29.42 6.36 9.09
CA ILE A 213 28.05 5.88 9.24
C ILE A 213 27.17 6.51 8.17
N TYR A 214 26.49 5.68 7.39
CA TYR A 214 25.52 6.12 6.39
C TYR A 214 24.13 5.65 6.76
N GLU A 215 23.21 6.60 6.83
CA GLU A 215 21.77 6.42 6.93
C GLU A 215 21.13 7.06 5.70
N PHE A 216 20.37 6.29 4.93
CA PHE A 216 19.80 6.77 3.68
C PHE A 216 18.36 7.23 3.92
N GLU A 217 18.05 8.47 3.53
CA GLU A 217 16.70 9.03 3.65
C GLU A 217 15.74 8.47 2.59
N ASP A 218 16.24 8.27 1.38
CA ASP A 218 15.48 7.84 0.21
C ASP A 218 16.36 7.10 -0.81
N ILE A 219 15.74 6.70 -1.91
CA ILE A 219 16.38 5.98 -3.01
C ILE A 219 17.47 6.81 -3.68
N ASP A 220 17.27 8.12 -3.82
CA ASP A 220 18.22 9.00 -4.51
C ASP A 220 19.49 9.20 -3.68
N ALA A 221 19.37 9.33 -2.36
CA ALA A 221 20.50 9.35 -1.44
C ALA A 221 21.29 8.04 -1.51
N LEU A 222 20.60 6.91 -1.54
CA LEU A 222 21.22 5.59 -1.66
C LEU A 222 21.94 5.42 -3.00
N ARG A 223 21.35 5.85 -4.11
CA ARG A 223 21.96 5.80 -5.46
C ARG A 223 23.16 6.73 -5.60
N LYS A 224 23.19 7.86 -4.89
CA LYS A 224 24.38 8.72 -4.84
C LYS A 224 25.55 8.02 -4.13
N PHE A 225 25.27 7.24 -3.11
CA PHE A 225 26.25 6.45 -2.38
C PHE A 225 26.70 5.20 -3.16
N ASP A 226 25.75 4.49 -3.76
CA ASP A 226 25.99 3.28 -4.57
C ASP A 226 25.35 3.46 -5.95
N SER A 227 26.18 3.86 -6.94
CA SER A 227 25.73 4.06 -8.32
C SER A 227 25.24 2.77 -9.00
N GLU A 228 25.62 1.60 -8.49
CA GLU A 228 25.20 0.30 -9.00
C GLU A 228 24.02 -0.31 -8.23
N PHE A 229 23.43 0.43 -7.29
CA PHE A 229 22.35 -0.07 -6.45
C PHE A 229 21.21 -0.72 -7.24
N LEU A 230 20.72 -0.09 -8.31
CA LEU A 230 19.64 -0.65 -9.14
C LEU A 230 20.07 -1.90 -9.92
N MET A 231 21.37 -2.09 -10.16
CA MET A 231 21.91 -3.32 -10.75
C MET A 231 21.95 -4.47 -9.75
N ASN A 232 22.19 -4.15 -8.48
CA ASN A 232 22.51 -5.12 -7.42
C ASN A 232 21.31 -5.44 -6.51
N ILE A 233 20.21 -4.68 -6.60
CA ILE A 233 19.08 -4.80 -5.63
C ILE A 233 18.33 -6.14 -5.72
N ASP A 234 18.48 -6.91 -6.81
CA ASP A 234 17.71 -8.14 -7.06
C ASP A 234 16.20 -7.88 -6.91
N SER A 235 15.64 -7.12 -7.86
CA SER A 235 14.26 -6.66 -7.88
C SER A 235 13.53 -7.16 -9.12
N ASP A 236 12.40 -7.82 -8.93
CA ASP A 236 11.49 -8.21 -10.02
C ASP A 236 10.91 -6.98 -10.72
N ILE A 237 10.67 -5.91 -9.97
CA ILE A 237 10.18 -4.63 -10.52
C ILE A 237 11.17 -4.09 -11.55
N ILE A 238 12.46 -3.99 -11.19
CA ILE A 238 13.51 -3.52 -12.12
C ILE A 238 13.65 -4.46 -13.32
N THR A 239 13.64 -5.76 -13.06
CA THR A 239 13.70 -6.78 -14.11
C THR A 239 12.55 -6.62 -15.11
N ASN A 240 11.32 -6.47 -14.63
CA ASN A 240 10.13 -6.29 -15.44
C ASN A 240 10.18 -5.01 -16.28
N ILE A 241 10.65 -3.91 -15.69
CA ILE A 241 10.84 -2.62 -16.40
C ILE A 241 11.88 -2.79 -17.52
N CYS A 242 13.06 -3.30 -17.19
CA CYS A 242 14.16 -3.45 -18.15
C CYS A 242 13.79 -4.38 -19.31
N GLN A 243 13.14 -5.51 -19.03
CA GLN A 243 12.69 -6.44 -20.07
C GLN A 243 11.59 -5.84 -20.96
N THR A 244 10.67 -5.06 -20.37
CA THR A 244 9.54 -4.48 -21.11
C THR A 244 9.99 -3.31 -21.98
N LEU A 245 10.83 -2.43 -21.45
CA LEU A 245 11.27 -1.21 -22.13
C LEU A 245 12.60 -1.39 -22.88
N GLN A 246 13.22 -2.57 -22.77
CA GLN A 246 14.54 -2.89 -23.38
C GLN A 246 15.61 -1.85 -22.97
N CYS A 247 15.72 -1.58 -21.67
CA CYS A 247 16.62 -0.60 -21.09
C CYS A 247 17.53 -1.22 -20.01
N SER A 248 18.55 -0.47 -19.59
CA SER A 248 19.39 -0.79 -18.43
C SER A 248 18.75 -0.28 -17.13
N PRO A 249 18.98 -0.91 -15.97
CA PRO A 249 18.59 -0.34 -14.67
C PRO A 249 19.06 1.12 -14.47
N ASN A 250 20.22 1.50 -15.01
CA ASN A 250 20.74 2.85 -14.91
C ASN A 250 19.98 3.89 -15.73
N ASP A 251 19.17 3.47 -16.72
CA ASP A 251 18.29 4.35 -17.48
C ASP A 251 17.02 4.75 -16.71
N ILE A 252 16.77 4.12 -15.54
CA ILE A 252 15.61 4.37 -14.71
C ILE A 252 15.92 5.49 -13.72
N SER A 253 15.07 6.50 -13.67
CA SER A 253 15.22 7.68 -12.79
C SER A 253 13.87 8.24 -12.35
N ASN A 254 13.87 9.24 -11.47
CA ASN A 254 12.70 9.97 -11.03
C ASN A 254 11.55 9.04 -10.58
N ILE A 255 11.90 8.07 -9.71
CA ILE A 255 10.94 7.11 -9.14
C ILE A 255 10.11 7.82 -8.07
N ASN A 256 8.79 7.94 -8.30
CA ASN A 256 7.87 8.61 -7.38
C ASN A 256 6.63 7.77 -7.14
N VAL A 257 6.30 7.53 -5.88
CA VAL A 257 5.08 6.79 -5.50
C VAL A 257 3.84 7.60 -5.87
N ILE A 258 2.86 6.93 -6.45
CA ILE A 258 1.54 7.49 -6.75
C ILE A 258 0.57 6.97 -5.68
N ASN A 259 0.11 7.84 -4.79
CA ASN A 259 -0.83 7.50 -3.70
C ASN A 259 -2.28 7.38 -4.20
N ALA A 260 -2.51 6.57 -5.21
CA ALA A 260 -3.84 6.46 -5.81
C ALA A 260 -4.24 5.01 -6.06
N GLY A 261 -4.60 4.27 -5.06
CA GLY A 261 -5.14 2.93 -5.27
C GLY A 261 -5.36 2.18 -3.96
N LEU A 262 -6.57 1.67 -3.76
CA LEU A 262 -6.94 0.92 -2.56
C LEU A 262 -6.50 -0.56 -2.62
N THR A 263 -6.22 -1.07 -3.82
CA THR A 263 -5.93 -2.49 -4.07
C THR A 263 -4.52 -2.74 -4.59
N ASN A 264 -3.92 -1.79 -5.28
CA ASN A 264 -2.60 -1.89 -5.89
C ASN A 264 -1.73 -0.70 -5.49
N VAL A 265 -0.43 -0.91 -5.47
CA VAL A 265 0.55 0.17 -5.27
C VAL A 265 1.13 0.57 -6.62
N SER A 266 1.15 1.86 -6.89
CA SER A 266 1.65 2.39 -8.16
C SER A 266 2.74 3.43 -7.94
N PHE A 267 3.68 3.49 -8.87
CA PHE A 267 4.70 4.54 -8.91
C PHE A 267 4.97 4.98 -10.33
N SER A 268 5.34 6.24 -10.50
CA SER A 268 5.86 6.75 -11.76
C SER A 268 7.37 6.69 -11.79
N PHE A 269 7.94 6.53 -12.97
CA PHE A 269 9.39 6.56 -13.19
C PHE A 269 9.68 7.11 -14.59
N GLU A 270 10.90 7.56 -14.80
CA GLU A 270 11.39 7.94 -16.12
C GLU A 270 12.38 6.91 -16.63
N CYS A 271 12.28 6.61 -17.93
CA CYS A 271 13.23 5.79 -18.67
C CYS A 271 13.39 6.35 -20.08
N CYS A 272 14.64 6.57 -20.53
CA CYS A 272 14.94 7.10 -21.86
C CYS A 272 14.17 8.39 -22.18
N ARG A 273 14.05 9.32 -21.24
CA ARG A 273 13.35 10.63 -21.34
C ARG A 273 11.82 10.52 -21.50
N LYS A 274 11.23 9.36 -21.24
CA LYS A 274 9.77 9.15 -21.22
C LYS A 274 9.35 8.76 -19.82
N LYS A 275 8.16 9.19 -19.43
CA LYS A 275 7.58 8.89 -18.13
C LYS A 275 6.58 7.74 -18.24
N TYR A 276 6.63 6.85 -17.26
CA TYR A 276 5.82 5.63 -17.19
C TYR A 276 5.20 5.47 -15.81
N VAL A 277 4.22 4.58 -15.73
CA VAL A 277 3.63 4.11 -14.47
C VAL A 277 3.85 2.60 -14.37
N TYR A 278 4.32 2.15 -13.22
CA TYR A 278 4.34 0.75 -12.85
C TYR A 278 3.28 0.51 -11.77
N ARG A 279 2.40 -0.45 -11.97
CA ARG A 279 1.47 -0.97 -10.96
C ARG A 279 2.03 -2.27 -10.40
N HIS A 280 2.24 -2.31 -9.09
CA HIS A 280 2.61 -3.52 -8.35
C HIS A 280 1.34 -4.10 -7.71
N PRO A 281 1.08 -5.42 -7.81
CA PRO A 281 -0.11 -6.03 -7.21
C PRO A 281 -0.03 -5.94 -5.69
N GLY A 282 -1.07 -5.45 -5.04
CA GLY A 282 -1.19 -5.38 -3.59
C GLY A 282 -1.54 -6.74 -2.98
N GLY A 283 -1.06 -7.01 -1.76
CA GLY A 283 -1.25 -8.30 -1.08
C GLY A 283 -2.71 -8.64 -0.74
N THR A 284 -3.59 -7.64 -0.57
CA THR A 284 -5.00 -7.83 -0.23
C THR A 284 -5.90 -8.17 -1.42
N SER A 285 -5.44 -7.89 -2.65
CA SER A 285 -6.23 -8.12 -3.87
C SER A 285 -6.17 -9.55 -4.43
N GLY A 286 -5.28 -10.38 -3.92
CA GLY A 286 -4.92 -11.67 -4.54
C GLY A 286 -6.06 -12.69 -4.72
N ASN A 287 -7.13 -12.62 -3.90
CA ASN A 287 -8.26 -13.55 -3.97
C ASN A 287 -9.54 -12.94 -4.59
N LEU A 288 -9.57 -11.63 -4.83
CA LEU A 288 -10.77 -10.95 -5.33
C LEU A 288 -10.72 -10.72 -6.84
N ILE A 289 -9.51 -10.60 -7.41
CA ILE A 289 -9.29 -10.20 -8.79
C ILE A 289 -8.94 -11.41 -9.66
N ASN A 290 -9.66 -11.59 -10.76
CA ASN A 290 -9.32 -12.60 -11.76
C ASN A 290 -8.36 -12.00 -12.80
N ARG A 291 -7.07 -12.24 -12.65
CA ARG A 291 -6.03 -11.66 -13.51
C ARG A 291 -6.12 -12.08 -14.99
N LYS A 292 -6.67 -13.25 -15.29
CA LYS A 292 -6.90 -13.68 -16.69
C LYS A 292 -7.98 -12.80 -17.33
N THR A 293 -9.09 -12.59 -16.62
CA THR A 293 -10.19 -11.74 -17.10
C THR A 293 -9.74 -10.29 -17.24
N GLU A 294 -8.99 -9.76 -16.26
CA GLU A 294 -8.41 -8.42 -16.32
C GLU A 294 -7.52 -8.25 -17.56
N LEU A 295 -6.61 -9.20 -17.80
CA LEU A 295 -5.72 -9.17 -18.96
C LEU A 295 -6.51 -9.21 -20.29
N PHE A 296 -7.53 -10.06 -20.36
CA PHE A 296 -8.43 -10.13 -21.52
C PHE A 296 -9.14 -8.79 -21.75
N ALA A 297 -9.79 -8.24 -20.73
CA ALA A 297 -10.51 -6.97 -20.82
C ALA A 297 -9.58 -5.81 -21.20
N GLN A 298 -8.39 -5.72 -20.58
CA GLN A 298 -7.39 -4.72 -20.91
C GLN A 298 -6.92 -4.83 -22.36
N SER A 299 -6.76 -6.05 -22.90
CA SER A 299 -6.40 -6.24 -24.30
C SER A 299 -7.49 -5.73 -25.25
N LYS A 300 -8.75 -5.98 -24.91
CA LYS A 300 -9.92 -5.51 -25.68
C LYS A 300 -10.09 -4.00 -25.59
N ALA A 301 -9.90 -3.42 -24.40
CA ALA A 301 -9.90 -1.97 -24.23
C ALA A 301 -8.81 -1.29 -25.09
N LYS A 302 -7.63 -1.90 -25.18
CA LYS A 302 -6.55 -1.44 -26.05
C LYS A 302 -6.89 -1.56 -27.54
N GLU A 303 -7.41 -2.70 -27.99
CA GLU A 303 -7.84 -2.94 -29.38
C GLU A 303 -8.89 -1.92 -29.81
N LEU A 304 -9.81 -1.55 -28.93
CA LEU A 304 -10.85 -0.56 -29.19
C LEU A 304 -10.38 0.90 -29.01
N GLY A 305 -9.12 1.13 -28.60
CA GLY A 305 -8.59 2.47 -28.35
C GLY A 305 -9.20 3.17 -27.12
N ILE A 306 -9.84 2.41 -26.23
CA ILE A 306 -10.43 2.91 -24.97
C ILE A 306 -9.33 3.17 -23.93
N ASP A 307 -8.41 2.21 -23.75
CA ASP A 307 -7.19 2.38 -22.95
C ASP A 307 -5.97 1.82 -23.70
N ASN A 308 -5.27 2.69 -24.39
CA ASN A 308 -4.03 2.37 -25.09
C ASN A 308 -2.77 2.79 -24.29
N SER A 309 -2.93 3.19 -23.03
CA SER A 309 -1.80 3.56 -22.17
C SER A 309 -0.96 2.33 -21.81
N VAL A 310 -1.57 1.16 -21.68
CA VAL A 310 -0.90 -0.06 -21.22
C VAL A 310 0.07 -0.61 -22.27
N ILE A 311 1.34 -0.73 -21.87
CA ILE A 311 2.42 -1.31 -22.67
C ILE A 311 2.41 -2.82 -22.48
N LYS A 312 2.51 -3.27 -21.22
CA LYS A 312 2.53 -4.68 -20.84
C LYS A 312 1.86 -4.89 -19.50
N MET A 313 1.18 -6.00 -19.39
CA MET A 313 0.59 -6.53 -18.16
C MET A 313 0.87 -8.03 -18.08
N ASP A 314 1.06 -8.53 -16.86
CA ASP A 314 1.33 -9.94 -16.59
C ASP A 314 0.23 -10.58 -15.73
N LEU A 315 0.10 -11.91 -15.79
CA LEU A 315 -0.87 -12.68 -15.00
C LEU A 315 -0.65 -12.59 -13.48
N SER A 316 0.53 -12.21 -13.03
CA SER A 316 0.77 -11.90 -11.61
C SER A 316 0.14 -10.58 -11.17
N GLY A 317 -0.28 -9.74 -12.14
CA GLY A 317 -0.98 -8.48 -11.90
C GLY A 317 -0.12 -7.22 -11.99
N TRP A 318 1.21 -7.33 -12.20
CA TRP A 318 1.98 -6.13 -12.49
C TRP A 318 1.68 -5.59 -13.89
N LYS A 319 1.78 -4.25 -14.02
CA LYS A 319 1.45 -3.55 -15.26
C LYS A 319 2.38 -2.36 -15.47
N ILE A 320 2.85 -2.16 -16.70
CA ILE A 320 3.58 -0.97 -17.13
C ILE A 320 2.73 -0.21 -18.15
N SER A 321 2.57 1.08 -17.91
CA SER A 321 1.80 1.98 -18.77
C SER A 321 2.59 3.25 -19.09
N HIS A 322 2.28 3.89 -20.20
CA HIS A 322 2.67 5.27 -20.43
C HIS A 322 2.04 6.17 -19.36
N TYR A 323 2.80 7.15 -18.89
CA TYR A 323 2.26 8.18 -18.00
C TYR A 323 1.35 9.12 -18.82
N ILE A 324 0.10 9.28 -18.41
CA ILE A 324 -0.83 10.21 -19.05
C ILE A 324 -0.52 11.59 -18.47
N THR A 325 0.04 12.46 -19.29
CA THR A 325 0.49 13.79 -18.87
C THR A 325 -0.72 14.69 -18.62
N ASP A 326 -0.63 15.46 -17.52
CA ASP A 326 -1.68 16.41 -17.10
C ASP A 326 -3.08 15.77 -16.97
N ALA A 327 -3.10 14.47 -16.65
CA ALA A 327 -4.34 13.71 -16.48
C ALA A 327 -5.26 14.37 -15.45
N LYS A 328 -6.53 14.54 -15.83
CA LYS A 328 -7.62 15.03 -14.98
C LYS A 328 -8.78 14.05 -15.03
N ASN A 329 -9.55 13.99 -13.96
CA ASN A 329 -10.79 13.22 -13.97
C ASN A 329 -11.83 13.89 -14.86
N CYS A 330 -12.63 13.07 -15.55
CA CYS A 330 -13.79 13.57 -16.27
C CYS A 330 -14.85 14.10 -15.30
N ASP A 331 -15.57 15.11 -15.72
CA ASP A 331 -16.74 15.64 -15.01
C ASP A 331 -18.01 15.25 -15.81
N LEU A 332 -18.57 14.09 -15.47
CA LEU A 332 -19.74 13.55 -16.17
C LEU A 332 -21.04 14.26 -15.77
N GLU A 333 -21.06 14.99 -14.65
CA GLU A 333 -22.23 15.75 -14.23
C GLU A 333 -22.40 17.02 -15.08
N SER A 334 -21.31 17.72 -15.37
CA SER A 334 -21.31 19.01 -16.05
C SER A 334 -21.01 18.92 -17.54
N SER A 335 -20.45 17.82 -18.04
CA SER A 335 -20.04 17.66 -19.44
C SER A 335 -20.79 16.54 -20.16
N ASP A 336 -21.74 16.92 -21.00
CA ASP A 336 -22.44 15.97 -21.87
C ASP A 336 -21.49 15.28 -22.86
N GLU A 337 -20.48 16.00 -23.38
CA GLU A 337 -19.49 15.45 -24.31
C GLU A 337 -18.67 14.32 -23.66
N GLN A 338 -18.23 14.52 -22.42
CA GLN A 338 -17.50 13.49 -21.69
C GLN A 338 -18.41 12.30 -21.34
N LEU A 339 -19.65 12.57 -20.92
CA LEU A 339 -20.64 11.52 -20.66
C LEU A 339 -20.91 10.68 -21.90
N GLU A 340 -21.17 11.30 -23.04
CA GLU A 340 -21.41 10.62 -24.33
C GLU A 340 -20.19 9.79 -24.75
N THR A 341 -18.98 10.32 -24.56
CA THR A 341 -17.73 9.61 -24.85
C THR A 341 -17.60 8.33 -24.03
N ILE A 342 -17.84 8.42 -22.71
CA ILE A 342 -17.76 7.26 -21.81
C ILE A 342 -18.85 6.23 -22.13
N MET A 343 -20.09 6.68 -22.38
CA MET A 343 -21.17 5.77 -22.78
C MET A 343 -20.86 5.09 -24.11
N GLY A 344 -20.23 5.79 -25.05
CA GLY A 344 -19.74 5.22 -26.30
C GLY A 344 -18.62 4.18 -26.08
N TYR A 345 -17.76 4.37 -25.06
CA TYR A 345 -16.76 3.36 -24.69
C TYR A 345 -17.41 2.11 -24.11
N LEU A 346 -18.37 2.27 -23.20
CA LEU A 346 -19.13 1.13 -22.65
C LEU A 346 -19.89 0.39 -23.74
N HIS A 347 -20.53 1.08 -24.68
CA HIS A 347 -21.16 0.44 -25.82
C HIS A 347 -20.20 -0.42 -26.62
N ARG A 348 -19.01 0.09 -26.92
CA ARG A 348 -18.03 -0.66 -27.71
C ARG A 348 -17.54 -1.92 -27.00
N ILE A 349 -17.29 -1.84 -25.70
CA ILE A 349 -16.81 -3.00 -24.92
C ILE A 349 -17.94 -4.02 -24.70
N HIS A 350 -19.19 -3.58 -24.47
CA HIS A 350 -20.34 -4.45 -24.30
C HIS A 350 -20.74 -5.19 -25.59
N ASN A 351 -20.34 -4.69 -26.74
CA ASN A 351 -20.61 -5.31 -28.06
C ASN A 351 -19.49 -6.25 -28.57
N ILE A 352 -18.51 -6.56 -27.71
CA ILE A 352 -17.50 -7.56 -28.05
C ILE A 352 -18.08 -8.96 -27.90
N ASP A 353 -17.89 -9.80 -28.92
CA ASP A 353 -18.13 -11.21 -28.78
C ASP A 353 -17.09 -11.87 -27.88
N VAL A 354 -17.56 -12.49 -26.80
CA VAL A 354 -16.72 -13.25 -25.86
C VAL A 354 -16.99 -14.73 -26.05
N ASP A 355 -15.97 -15.47 -26.51
CA ASP A 355 -16.07 -16.92 -26.68
C ASP A 355 -15.93 -17.64 -25.32
N VAL A 356 -16.61 -18.76 -25.13
CA VAL A 356 -16.47 -19.61 -23.93
C VAL A 356 -15.01 -20.01 -23.66
N LYS A 357 -14.20 -20.18 -24.70
CA LYS A 357 -12.75 -20.48 -24.59
C LYS A 357 -11.90 -19.34 -24.01
N ASP A 358 -12.42 -18.10 -24.00
CA ASP A 358 -11.72 -16.95 -23.45
C ASP A 358 -11.64 -17.01 -21.91
N ASP A 359 -12.41 -17.92 -21.28
CA ASP A 359 -12.42 -18.19 -19.84
C ASP A 359 -12.62 -16.90 -18.99
N VAL A 360 -13.51 -16.03 -19.49
CA VAL A 360 -13.84 -14.76 -18.81
C VAL A 360 -14.79 -15.03 -17.65
N LYS A 361 -14.40 -14.58 -16.46
CA LYS A 361 -15.18 -14.76 -15.24
C LYS A 361 -16.53 -14.02 -15.32
N ILE A 362 -17.61 -14.64 -14.86
CA ILE A 362 -18.86 -13.94 -14.58
C ILE A 362 -18.68 -13.15 -13.28
N PHE A 363 -18.98 -11.86 -13.32
CA PHE A 363 -19.02 -10.97 -12.15
C PHE A 363 -20.46 -10.84 -11.67
N ASP A 364 -20.86 -11.68 -10.71
CA ASP A 364 -22.18 -11.64 -10.09
C ASP A 364 -22.13 -10.81 -8.82
N ASN A 365 -22.69 -9.60 -8.83
CA ASN A 365 -22.63 -8.63 -7.72
C ASN A 365 -23.13 -9.22 -6.40
N VAL A 366 -24.18 -10.03 -6.43
CA VAL A 366 -24.76 -10.59 -5.19
C VAL A 366 -23.90 -11.71 -4.65
N VAL A 367 -23.43 -12.60 -5.53
CA VAL A 367 -22.54 -13.71 -5.14
C VAL A 367 -21.20 -13.18 -4.61
N GLU A 368 -20.57 -12.26 -5.33
CA GLU A 368 -19.28 -11.68 -4.91
C GLU A 368 -19.45 -10.82 -3.64
N GLY A 369 -20.52 -10.03 -3.53
CA GLY A 369 -20.85 -9.27 -2.31
C GLY A 369 -21.05 -10.18 -1.11
N ASN A 370 -21.80 -11.26 -1.25
CA ASN A 370 -22.02 -12.23 -0.17
C ASN A 370 -20.72 -12.90 0.30
N LYS A 371 -19.75 -13.17 -0.61
CA LYS A 371 -18.42 -13.68 -0.24
C LYS A 371 -17.63 -12.67 0.58
N LEU A 372 -17.63 -11.39 0.18
CA LEU A 372 -16.97 -10.32 0.94
C LEU A 372 -17.57 -10.18 2.35
N LEU A 373 -18.89 -10.26 2.46
CA LEU A 373 -19.59 -10.19 3.73
C LEU A 373 -19.26 -11.38 4.64
N GLU A 374 -19.08 -12.58 4.07
CA GLU A 374 -18.59 -13.74 4.82
C GLU A 374 -17.21 -13.52 5.40
N ILE A 375 -16.27 -13.05 4.58
CA ILE A 375 -14.89 -12.77 5.01
C ILE A 375 -14.89 -11.69 6.10
N ALA A 376 -15.63 -10.59 5.91
CA ALA A 376 -15.73 -9.52 6.89
C ALA A 376 -16.34 -10.01 8.22
N SER A 377 -17.28 -10.94 8.18
CA SER A 377 -17.92 -11.52 9.36
C SER A 377 -16.96 -12.31 10.25
N LEU A 378 -15.82 -12.77 9.74
CA LEU A 378 -14.82 -13.48 10.54
C LEU A 378 -14.17 -12.58 11.62
N THR A 379 -14.12 -11.27 11.38
CA THR A 379 -13.47 -10.31 12.29
C THR A 379 -14.43 -9.30 12.91
N LYS A 380 -15.52 -8.95 12.24
CA LYS A 380 -16.50 -7.92 12.67
C LYS A 380 -17.76 -8.48 13.33
N GLY A 381 -17.91 -9.80 13.44
CA GLY A 381 -19.13 -10.43 13.94
C GLY A 381 -20.06 -10.85 12.82
N ASN A 382 -21.27 -11.35 13.15
CA ASN A 382 -22.19 -11.93 12.17
C ASN A 382 -22.93 -10.84 11.36
N LEU A 383 -22.24 -10.23 10.41
CA LEU A 383 -22.78 -9.19 9.54
C LEU A 383 -23.95 -9.69 8.67
N LYS A 384 -23.97 -10.96 8.27
CA LYS A 384 -25.11 -11.54 7.54
C LYS A 384 -26.40 -11.49 8.36
N ARG A 385 -26.30 -11.70 9.67
CA ARG A 385 -27.49 -11.59 10.56
C ARG A 385 -27.87 -10.13 10.78
N GLU A 386 -26.91 -9.25 10.90
CA GLU A 386 -27.13 -7.82 11.11
C GLU A 386 -27.85 -7.17 9.93
N PHE A 387 -27.51 -7.56 8.70
CA PHE A 387 -28.11 -7.04 7.47
C PHE A 387 -29.08 -8.03 6.78
N SER A 388 -29.64 -9.01 7.52
CA SER A 388 -30.46 -10.09 6.96
C SER A 388 -31.62 -9.59 6.09
N ASP A 389 -32.38 -8.60 6.57
CA ASP A 389 -33.52 -8.05 5.84
C ASP A 389 -33.13 -7.36 4.53
N LEU A 390 -32.00 -6.68 4.55
CA LEU A 390 -31.46 -6.01 3.36
C LEU A 390 -30.96 -7.04 2.33
N ILE A 391 -30.29 -8.08 2.79
CA ILE A 391 -29.81 -9.19 1.94
C ILE A 391 -30.99 -9.90 1.27
N GLU A 392 -32.05 -10.20 2.04
CA GLU A 392 -33.25 -10.85 1.50
C GLU A 392 -33.93 -10.01 0.41
N LYS A 393 -34.05 -8.69 0.61
CA LYS A 393 -34.54 -7.76 -0.41
C LYS A 393 -33.67 -7.77 -1.67
N VAL A 394 -32.34 -7.73 -1.52
CA VAL A 394 -31.38 -7.77 -2.63
C VAL A 394 -31.52 -9.08 -3.42
N GLU A 395 -31.57 -10.23 -2.75
CA GLU A 395 -31.71 -11.54 -3.39
C GLU A 395 -33.06 -11.66 -4.13
N ARG A 396 -34.14 -11.14 -3.55
CA ARG A 396 -35.46 -11.08 -4.19
C ARG A 396 -35.44 -10.22 -5.45
N LEU A 397 -34.89 -9.01 -5.36
CA LEU A 397 -34.77 -8.11 -6.51
C LEU A 397 -33.89 -8.74 -7.60
N TYR A 398 -32.79 -9.35 -7.22
CA TYR A 398 -31.87 -9.98 -8.17
C TYR A 398 -32.50 -11.16 -8.93
N LYS A 399 -33.40 -11.91 -8.26
CA LYS A 399 -34.19 -12.94 -8.94
C LYS A 399 -35.10 -12.33 -10.00
N HIS A 400 -35.80 -11.24 -9.71
CA HIS A 400 -36.65 -10.54 -10.67
C HIS A 400 -35.84 -10.01 -11.88
N ILE A 401 -34.65 -9.45 -11.64
CA ILE A 401 -33.74 -9.01 -12.69
C ILE A 401 -33.35 -10.16 -13.61
N LYS A 402 -33.00 -11.33 -13.08
CA LYS A 402 -32.66 -12.51 -13.89
C LYS A 402 -33.84 -12.99 -14.73
N ASP A 403 -35.03 -13.00 -14.16
CA ASP A 403 -36.25 -13.38 -14.89
C ASP A 403 -36.56 -12.38 -16.03
N ASP A 404 -36.36 -11.09 -15.81
CA ASP A 404 -36.55 -10.07 -16.85
C ASP A 404 -35.47 -10.14 -17.94
N ALA A 405 -34.20 -10.36 -17.56
CA ALA A 405 -33.13 -10.52 -18.52
C ALA A 405 -33.41 -11.66 -19.54
N VAL A 406 -33.97 -12.79 -19.05
CA VAL A 406 -34.39 -13.90 -19.92
C VAL A 406 -35.54 -13.47 -20.81
N LYS A 407 -36.57 -12.78 -20.30
CA LYS A 407 -37.73 -12.34 -21.07
C LYS A 407 -37.39 -11.30 -22.14
N MET A 408 -36.35 -10.47 -21.88
CA MET A 408 -35.91 -9.40 -22.76
C MET A 408 -34.75 -9.81 -23.67
N ASP A 409 -34.32 -11.07 -23.62
CA ASP A 409 -33.14 -11.62 -24.32
C ASP A 409 -31.84 -10.81 -24.02
N TYR A 410 -31.72 -10.22 -22.85
CA TYR A 410 -30.48 -9.57 -22.42
C TYR A 410 -29.41 -10.62 -22.15
N LYS A 411 -28.23 -10.38 -22.69
CA LYS A 411 -27.08 -11.28 -22.55
C LYS A 411 -26.04 -10.69 -21.58
N LEU A 412 -25.26 -11.58 -20.99
CA LEU A 412 -24.05 -11.18 -20.31
C LEU A 412 -23.03 -10.70 -21.34
N VAL A 413 -22.46 -9.54 -21.08
CA VAL A 413 -21.47 -8.88 -21.93
C VAL A 413 -20.20 -8.59 -21.11
N LEU A 414 -19.09 -8.26 -21.78
CA LEU A 414 -17.89 -7.85 -21.06
C LEU A 414 -18.10 -6.46 -20.47
N CYS A 415 -18.22 -6.40 -19.14
CA CYS A 415 -18.37 -5.17 -18.36
C CYS A 415 -17.07 -4.79 -17.65
N HIS A 416 -16.93 -3.51 -17.36
CA HIS A 416 -15.86 -2.99 -16.50
C HIS A 416 -16.11 -3.32 -15.03
N ASN A 417 -17.36 -3.24 -14.58
CA ASN A 417 -17.89 -3.47 -13.24
C ASN A 417 -17.42 -2.49 -12.15
N ASP A 418 -16.44 -1.63 -12.44
CA ASP A 418 -15.94 -0.59 -11.55
C ASP A 418 -15.93 0.78 -12.25
N VAL A 419 -17.07 1.14 -12.84
CA VAL A 419 -17.23 2.37 -13.61
C VAL A 419 -17.48 3.53 -12.65
N TYR A 420 -16.48 4.41 -12.46
CA TYR A 420 -16.61 5.62 -11.63
C TYR A 420 -15.55 6.67 -12.00
N GLU A 421 -15.73 7.93 -11.53
CA GLU A 421 -14.94 9.09 -11.99
C GLU A 421 -13.42 8.91 -11.94
N PRO A 422 -12.78 8.39 -10.89
CA PRO A 422 -11.33 8.21 -10.88
C PRO A 422 -10.80 7.31 -11.99
N ASN A 423 -11.65 6.45 -12.56
CA ASN A 423 -11.28 5.57 -13.68
C ASN A 423 -11.53 6.21 -15.05
N PHE A 424 -12.15 7.42 -15.10
CA PHE A 424 -12.30 8.23 -16.30
C PHE A 424 -11.35 9.40 -16.26
N ILE A 425 -10.30 9.35 -17.06
CA ILE A 425 -9.30 10.41 -17.12
C ILE A 425 -9.16 10.92 -18.54
N TYR A 426 -8.83 12.20 -18.68
CA TYR A 426 -8.48 12.80 -19.96
C TYR A 426 -7.12 13.48 -19.87
N ASP A 427 -6.41 13.45 -21.00
CA ASP A 427 -5.09 14.08 -21.13
C ASP A 427 -5.19 15.55 -21.59
N SER A 428 -4.02 16.19 -21.76
CA SER A 428 -3.92 17.57 -22.25
C SER A 428 -4.51 17.81 -23.63
N ASP A 429 -4.63 16.76 -24.45
CA ASP A 429 -5.21 16.82 -25.80
C ASP A 429 -6.71 16.54 -25.80
N GLY A 430 -7.31 16.33 -24.63
CA GLY A 430 -8.73 16.05 -24.44
C GLY A 430 -9.12 14.60 -24.74
N LYS A 431 -8.15 13.70 -24.95
CA LYS A 431 -8.44 12.30 -25.14
C LYS A 431 -8.84 11.66 -23.83
N VAL A 432 -10.01 10.99 -23.84
CA VAL A 432 -10.54 10.26 -22.68
C VAL A 432 -10.02 8.83 -22.66
N TYR A 433 -9.76 8.34 -21.46
CA TYR A 433 -9.37 6.96 -21.17
C TYR A 433 -10.29 6.39 -20.09
N LEU A 434 -10.68 5.13 -20.25
CA LEU A 434 -11.28 4.32 -19.18
C LEU A 434 -10.23 3.32 -18.73
N VAL A 435 -9.72 3.50 -17.51
CA VAL A 435 -8.61 2.73 -16.95
C VAL A 435 -9.08 1.80 -15.83
N ASP A 436 -8.19 0.94 -15.36
CA ASP A 436 -8.33 0.05 -14.18
C ASP A 436 -9.42 -1.04 -14.32
N TRP A 437 -9.17 -1.98 -15.22
CA TRP A 437 -10.04 -3.10 -15.60
C TRP A 437 -9.99 -4.29 -14.63
N GLU A 438 -9.55 -4.11 -13.38
CA GLU A 438 -9.30 -5.23 -12.47
C GLU A 438 -10.58 -5.98 -12.03
N TYR A 439 -11.74 -5.31 -12.04
CA TYR A 439 -13.05 -5.92 -11.74
C TYR A 439 -13.80 -6.37 -13.01
N ALA A 440 -13.17 -6.25 -14.18
CA ALA A 440 -13.82 -6.64 -15.42
C ALA A 440 -14.31 -8.11 -15.40
N GLY A 441 -15.42 -8.34 -16.07
CA GLY A 441 -16.05 -9.66 -16.13
C GLY A 441 -17.36 -9.62 -16.90
N LEU A 442 -17.93 -10.80 -17.14
CA LEU A 442 -19.24 -10.89 -17.77
C LEU A 442 -20.34 -10.48 -16.79
N ASN A 443 -21.14 -9.51 -17.18
CA ASN A 443 -22.31 -9.03 -16.45
C ASN A 443 -23.35 -8.48 -17.43
N TYR A 444 -24.51 -8.07 -16.95
CA TYR A 444 -25.42 -7.29 -17.77
C TYR A 444 -24.91 -5.85 -17.90
N ALA A 445 -25.05 -5.26 -19.08
CA ALA A 445 -24.60 -3.88 -19.36
C ALA A 445 -25.15 -2.84 -18.36
N ALA A 446 -26.35 -3.09 -17.83
CA ALA A 446 -26.96 -2.25 -16.79
C ALA A 446 -26.13 -2.15 -15.51
N ASN A 447 -25.24 -3.12 -15.23
CA ASN A 447 -24.36 -3.05 -14.07
C ASN A 447 -23.35 -1.90 -14.17
N ASP A 448 -22.77 -1.66 -15.34
CA ASP A 448 -21.81 -0.57 -15.50
C ASP A 448 -22.50 0.80 -15.31
N ILE A 449 -23.74 0.94 -15.78
CA ILE A 449 -24.53 2.15 -15.56
C ILE A 449 -24.93 2.29 -14.09
N GLY A 450 -25.38 1.21 -13.46
CA GLY A 450 -25.68 1.17 -12.02
C GLY A 450 -24.46 1.48 -11.15
N SER A 451 -23.28 1.03 -11.54
CA SER A 451 -22.01 1.27 -10.86
C SER A 451 -21.61 2.75 -10.86
N ILE A 452 -21.88 3.49 -11.93
CA ILE A 452 -21.71 4.95 -11.95
C ILE A 452 -22.71 5.58 -10.96
N ILE A 453 -24.00 5.31 -11.14
CA ILE A 453 -25.09 6.01 -10.45
C ILE A 453 -25.06 5.75 -8.94
N CYS A 454 -24.75 4.52 -8.51
CA CYS A 454 -24.83 4.13 -7.10
C CYS A 454 -23.85 4.87 -6.18
N ARG A 455 -22.95 5.68 -6.71
CA ARG A 455 -21.96 6.44 -5.94
C ARG A 455 -22.32 7.92 -5.76
N TYR A 456 -23.37 8.38 -6.43
CA TYR A 456 -23.83 9.77 -6.40
C TYR A 456 -25.22 9.90 -5.75
N ASP A 457 -25.52 11.08 -5.25
CA ASP A 457 -26.86 11.41 -4.73
C ASP A 457 -27.72 12.02 -5.85
N PHE A 458 -27.88 11.28 -6.95
CA PHE A 458 -28.65 11.74 -8.11
C PHE A 458 -30.15 11.70 -7.86
N ASN A 459 -30.85 12.68 -8.42
CA ASN A 459 -32.30 12.66 -8.58
C ASN A 459 -32.72 11.84 -9.82
N ASP A 460 -34.03 11.60 -9.99
CA ASP A 460 -34.53 10.77 -11.08
C ASP A 460 -34.20 11.33 -12.47
N GLU A 461 -34.18 12.64 -12.64
CA GLU A 461 -33.84 13.29 -13.91
C GLU A 461 -32.37 13.05 -14.27
N GLN A 462 -31.46 13.15 -13.30
CA GLN A 462 -30.05 12.84 -13.48
C GLN A 462 -29.85 11.35 -13.81
N ILE A 463 -30.53 10.47 -13.08
CA ILE A 463 -30.46 9.02 -13.34
C ILE A 463 -30.92 8.70 -14.77
N GLU A 464 -32.04 9.27 -15.20
CA GLU A 464 -32.53 9.08 -16.56
C GLU A 464 -31.55 9.62 -17.61
N ARG A 465 -30.93 10.76 -17.36
CA ARG A 465 -29.91 11.32 -18.27
C ARG A 465 -28.78 10.31 -18.52
N TYR A 466 -28.25 9.68 -17.48
CA TYR A 466 -27.18 8.68 -17.64
C TYR A 466 -27.65 7.43 -18.37
N ILE A 467 -28.82 6.91 -18.05
CA ILE A 467 -29.36 5.72 -18.73
C ILE A 467 -29.65 6.04 -20.21
N LYS A 468 -30.30 7.18 -20.51
CA LYS A 468 -30.58 7.63 -21.88
C LYS A 468 -29.31 7.86 -22.68
N ALA A 469 -28.27 8.44 -22.09
CA ALA A 469 -26.97 8.61 -22.75
C ALA A 469 -26.37 7.26 -23.18
N TYR A 470 -26.64 6.18 -22.42
CA TYR A 470 -26.21 4.83 -22.79
C TYR A 470 -27.13 4.18 -23.81
N VAL A 471 -28.45 4.15 -23.63
CA VAL A 471 -29.38 3.45 -24.53
C VAL A 471 -29.61 4.19 -25.85
N GLY A 472 -29.40 5.51 -25.88
CA GLY A 472 -29.52 6.34 -27.09
C GLY A 472 -30.94 6.71 -27.51
N HIS A 473 -31.95 6.41 -26.68
CA HIS A 473 -33.38 6.71 -26.95
C HIS A 473 -34.15 6.90 -25.63
N ASP A 474 -35.41 7.34 -25.72
CA ASP A 474 -36.31 7.40 -24.57
C ASP A 474 -36.61 6.00 -24.02
N LEU A 475 -36.53 5.85 -22.71
CA LEU A 475 -36.66 4.56 -22.05
C LEU A 475 -38.08 4.03 -22.14
N THR A 476 -38.23 2.77 -22.53
CA THR A 476 -39.45 2.01 -22.28
C THR A 476 -39.57 1.72 -20.77
N GLU A 477 -40.80 1.44 -20.29
CA GLU A 477 -41.02 1.06 -18.89
C GLU A 477 -40.18 -0.15 -18.45
N LYS A 478 -39.99 -1.13 -19.36
CA LYS A 478 -39.18 -2.32 -19.08
C LYS A 478 -37.71 -2.02 -18.93
N GLU A 479 -37.16 -1.19 -19.84
CA GLU A 479 -35.76 -0.75 -19.76
C GLU A 479 -35.55 0.08 -18.49
N ARG A 480 -36.44 1.05 -18.23
CA ARG A 480 -36.39 1.87 -16.99
C ARG A 480 -36.30 0.97 -15.78
N ARG A 481 -37.26 0.03 -15.61
CA ARG A 481 -37.27 -0.91 -14.50
C ARG A 481 -35.99 -1.71 -14.37
N PHE A 482 -35.44 -2.23 -15.48
CA PHE A 482 -34.25 -3.07 -15.50
C PHE A 482 -33.00 -2.27 -15.09
N TYR A 483 -32.77 -1.10 -15.68
CA TYR A 483 -31.61 -0.27 -15.39
C TYR A 483 -31.67 0.30 -13.97
N TYR A 484 -32.82 0.79 -13.50
CA TYR A 484 -32.99 1.27 -12.14
C TYR A 484 -32.74 0.18 -11.09
N ALA A 485 -33.12 -1.05 -11.35
CA ALA A 485 -32.88 -2.18 -10.46
C ALA A 485 -31.39 -2.48 -10.27
N TYR A 486 -30.54 -2.14 -11.23
CA TYR A 486 -29.11 -2.31 -11.08
C TYR A 486 -28.43 -1.29 -10.17
N ILE A 487 -29.06 -0.16 -9.86
CA ILE A 487 -28.52 0.82 -8.91
C ILE A 487 -28.31 0.18 -7.53
N PRO A 488 -29.36 -0.38 -6.85
CA PRO A 488 -29.17 -1.02 -5.56
C PRO A 488 -28.35 -2.33 -5.64
N ILE A 489 -28.36 -3.05 -6.75
CA ILE A 489 -27.52 -4.25 -6.93
C ILE A 489 -26.02 -3.91 -6.98
N SER A 490 -25.65 -2.88 -7.74
CA SER A 490 -24.27 -2.40 -7.78
C SER A 490 -23.86 -1.80 -6.41
N ALA A 491 -24.77 -1.02 -5.80
CA ALA A 491 -24.56 -0.46 -4.48
C ALA A 491 -24.33 -1.54 -3.40
N TYR A 492 -25.02 -2.68 -3.48
CA TYR A 492 -24.85 -3.81 -2.57
C TYR A 492 -23.43 -4.38 -2.62
N TYR A 493 -22.88 -4.58 -3.81
CA TYR A 493 -21.51 -5.08 -3.94
C TYR A 493 -20.52 -4.14 -3.28
N TRP A 494 -20.60 -2.83 -3.56
CA TRP A 494 -19.68 -1.82 -3.01
C TRP A 494 -19.87 -1.60 -1.50
N PHE A 495 -21.09 -1.75 -1.01
CA PHE A 495 -21.36 -1.80 0.43
C PHE A 495 -20.64 -2.98 1.12
N CYS A 496 -20.76 -4.19 0.56
CA CYS A 496 -20.08 -5.38 1.07
C CYS A 496 -18.55 -5.23 0.98
N TRP A 497 -18.04 -4.62 -0.11
CA TRP A 497 -16.63 -4.34 -0.30
C TRP A 497 -16.11 -3.38 0.78
N GLY A 498 -16.84 -2.32 1.11
CA GLY A 498 -16.50 -1.41 2.20
C GLY A 498 -16.42 -2.12 3.54
N LEU A 499 -17.42 -2.96 3.89
CA LEU A 499 -17.38 -3.78 5.11
C LEU A 499 -16.15 -4.69 5.17
N TYR A 500 -15.78 -5.29 4.03
CA TYR A 500 -14.58 -6.11 3.91
C TYR A 500 -13.31 -5.28 4.17
N LYS A 501 -13.15 -4.14 3.51
CA LYS A 501 -11.98 -3.25 3.69
C LYS A 501 -11.83 -2.80 5.16
N GLY A 502 -12.90 -2.34 5.78
CA GLY A 502 -12.91 -2.00 7.20
C GLY A 502 -12.58 -3.21 8.11
N SER A 503 -12.86 -4.44 7.68
CA SER A 503 -12.53 -5.66 8.45
C SER A 503 -11.04 -5.99 8.44
N VAL A 504 -10.32 -5.57 7.42
CA VAL A 504 -8.85 -5.73 7.30
C VAL A 504 -8.08 -4.49 7.75
N GLY A 505 -8.79 -3.47 8.25
CA GLY A 505 -8.19 -2.26 8.84
C GLY A 505 -7.78 -1.20 7.81
N GLU A 506 -8.33 -1.26 6.61
CA GLU A 506 -8.18 -0.23 5.58
C GLU A 506 -9.30 0.81 5.67
N ASP A 507 -9.02 2.07 5.29
CA ASP A 507 -10.04 3.12 5.27
C ASP A 507 -10.97 2.94 4.05
N ASP A 508 -12.28 2.87 4.32
CA ASP A 508 -13.32 2.62 3.33
C ASP A 508 -14.41 3.72 3.30
N SER A 509 -14.26 4.74 4.14
CA SER A 509 -15.31 5.73 4.43
C SER A 509 -15.84 6.45 3.19
N PHE A 510 -15.01 6.64 2.18
CA PHE A 510 -15.39 7.32 0.95
C PHE A 510 -16.40 6.53 0.10
N PHE A 511 -16.27 5.20 0.04
CA PHE A 511 -17.14 4.34 -0.79
C PHE A 511 -18.33 3.77 -0.02
N PHE A 512 -18.13 3.47 1.24
CA PHE A 512 -19.09 2.73 2.06
C PHE A 512 -20.42 3.45 2.24
N LEU A 513 -20.41 4.70 2.69
CA LEU A 513 -21.63 5.43 3.03
C LEU A 513 -22.48 5.80 1.80
N PRO A 514 -21.93 6.30 0.67
CA PRO A 514 -22.73 6.52 -0.53
C PRO A 514 -23.39 5.26 -1.04
N SER A 515 -22.65 4.15 -1.11
CA SER A 515 -23.20 2.86 -1.54
C SER A 515 -24.32 2.37 -0.62
N TYR A 516 -24.14 2.44 0.71
CA TYR A 516 -25.18 2.07 1.65
C TYR A 516 -26.44 2.94 1.52
N ARG A 517 -26.30 4.25 1.42
CA ARG A 517 -27.43 5.18 1.25
C ARG A 517 -28.22 4.89 -0.02
N ASN A 518 -27.55 4.68 -1.14
CA ASN A 518 -28.21 4.37 -2.41
C ASN A 518 -28.82 2.96 -2.42
N LEU A 519 -28.19 1.99 -1.77
CA LEU A 519 -28.79 0.68 -1.58
C LEU A 519 -30.13 0.77 -0.84
N VAL A 520 -30.16 1.44 0.32
CA VAL A 520 -31.37 1.59 1.12
C VAL A 520 -32.44 2.45 0.41
N ARG A 521 -32.01 3.52 -0.28
CA ARG A 521 -32.91 4.43 -1.01
C ARG A 521 -33.65 3.73 -2.16
N PHE A 522 -32.96 2.88 -2.91
CA PHE A 522 -33.50 2.35 -4.18
C PHE A 522 -34.05 0.92 -4.08
N ILE A 523 -33.71 0.16 -3.02
CA ILE A 523 -34.08 -1.27 -2.98
C ILE A 523 -35.59 -1.49 -2.94
N ASP A 524 -36.34 -0.75 -2.13
CA ASP A 524 -37.78 -0.90 -2.00
C ASP A 524 -38.50 -0.38 -3.25
N VAL A 525 -38.11 0.78 -3.77
CA VAL A 525 -38.65 1.34 -5.01
C VAL A 525 -38.43 0.39 -6.20
N ALA A 526 -37.22 -0.20 -6.27
CA ALA A 526 -36.92 -1.17 -7.32
C ALA A 526 -37.80 -2.44 -7.21
N LEU A 527 -38.03 -2.94 -6.00
CA LEU A 527 -38.94 -4.09 -5.79
C LEU A 527 -40.38 -3.77 -6.16
N GLU A 528 -40.91 -2.62 -5.75
CA GLU A 528 -42.27 -2.17 -6.08
C GLU A 528 -42.51 -2.11 -7.62
N ASN A 529 -41.48 -1.81 -8.42
CA ASN A 529 -41.57 -1.80 -9.88
C ASN A 529 -41.67 -3.22 -10.51
N TYR A 530 -41.45 -4.27 -9.70
CA TYR A 530 -41.58 -5.67 -10.14
C TYR A 530 -42.83 -6.38 -9.56
N GLU A 531 -43.38 -5.88 -8.48
CA GLU A 531 -44.60 -6.38 -7.81
C GLU A 531 -45.88 -5.68 -8.30
#